data_f0945e31c148bee7117ab9c04d66d742
#
_entry.id   f0945e31c148bee7117ab9c04d66d742
#
_cell.length_a   1.000
_cell.length_b   1.000
_cell.length_c   1.000
_cell.angle_alpha   90.00
_cell.angle_beta   90.00
_cell.angle_gamma   90.00
#
_symmetry.space_group_name_H-M   'P 1'
#
loop_
_entity.id
_entity.type
_entity.pdbx_description
1 polymer ?
#
loop_
_entity_poly.entity_id
_entity_poly.type
_entity_poly.pdbx_seq_one_letter_code
_entity_poly.pdbx_strand_id
1 'polypeptide(L)'
;VALIIGIVGLPNVGKSTLFNALTKNNVLAANYPFATIEPNIGVVNLPDSRLEVLAKIFGSEKILPAPVSFVDIAGIVRGASTGEGLGNKFLSHIREADAIAQVVRGFSDEDIIHVDGKVDAKSDIGTINTELIFADLETLEKSRARYEKEVKGKKADAEVLTVVDAAVAALNRGEPLSTTGLDLSLIRELGLLTAKPIIYVFNVDEAVLTSPAKRAELAALVAPAEAVFLDAKIESELVDMSESEAAELLASMGQSESGLHQLARIGFGALGLQTYLTAGPKEARAWTIKKGWTAPQAAGVIHTDFQRGFIKAEIVSFDDLVAAGSMNAAKAAGKVR
;
A
#
# COMPACT_ATOMS: atom_id res chain seq x y z
N VAL A 1 3.63 -13.93 0.64
CA VAL A 1 4.33 -12.88 -0.11
C VAL A 1 4.07 -11.58 0.62
N ALA A 2 5.09 -11.06 1.32
CA ALA A 2 4.99 -9.74 1.91
C ALA A 2 5.03 -8.73 0.75
N LEU A 3 3.93 -8.02 0.51
CA LEU A 3 3.88 -6.90 -0.42
C LEU A 3 4.28 -5.64 0.34
N ILE A 4 5.08 -4.80 -0.31
CA ILE A 4 5.74 -3.65 0.32
C ILE A 4 5.27 -2.37 -0.36
N ILE A 5 4.87 -1.39 0.45
CA ILE A 5 4.54 -0.04 0.01
C ILE A 5 5.75 0.86 0.27
N GLY A 6 6.30 1.46 -0.76
CA GLY A 6 7.41 2.40 -0.65
C GLY A 6 6.92 3.80 -0.30
N ILE A 7 7.41 4.38 0.80
CA ILE A 7 7.10 5.76 1.19
C ILE A 7 8.10 6.68 0.53
N VAL A 8 7.61 7.61 -0.28
CA VAL A 8 8.41 8.63 -0.98
C VAL A 8 7.92 10.03 -0.62
N GLY A 9 8.76 11.02 -0.81
CA GLY A 9 8.39 12.43 -0.59
C GLY A 9 9.58 13.34 -0.76
N LEU A 10 9.30 14.62 -1.01
CA LEU A 10 10.30 15.67 -1.00
C LEU A 10 10.87 15.87 0.41
N PRO A 11 12.03 16.50 0.57
CA PRO A 11 12.52 16.88 1.88
C PRO A 11 11.51 17.74 2.66
N ASN A 12 11.46 17.58 3.97
CA ASN A 12 10.65 18.39 4.90
C ASN A 12 9.13 18.31 4.73
N VAL A 13 8.61 17.23 4.11
CA VAL A 13 7.16 16.96 4.00
C VAL A 13 6.59 16.20 5.21
N GLY A 14 7.42 15.85 6.19
CA GLY A 14 7.03 15.06 7.35
C GLY A 14 7.19 13.54 7.16
N LYS A 15 7.88 13.10 6.09
CA LYS A 15 8.10 11.68 5.77
C LYS A 15 8.76 10.92 6.93
N SER A 16 9.81 11.47 7.54
CA SER A 16 10.51 10.84 8.67
C SER A 16 9.63 10.75 9.92
N THR A 17 8.82 11.76 10.20
CA THR A 17 7.86 11.75 11.31
C THR A 17 6.83 10.65 11.10
N LEU A 18 6.27 10.54 9.90
CA LEU A 18 5.33 9.49 9.53
C LEU A 18 5.97 8.11 9.65
N PHE A 19 7.20 7.95 9.16
CA PHE A 19 7.91 6.68 9.23
C PHE A 19 8.25 6.29 10.67
N ASN A 20 8.58 7.25 11.54
CA ASN A 20 8.78 7.00 12.97
C ASN A 20 7.48 6.48 13.63
N ALA A 21 6.32 7.05 13.29
CA ALA A 21 5.03 6.53 13.77
C ALA A 21 4.78 5.09 13.29
N LEU A 22 5.11 4.78 12.04
CA LEU A 22 5.03 3.43 11.49
C LEU A 22 5.96 2.44 12.22
N THR A 23 7.19 2.84 12.53
CA THR A 23 8.17 1.97 13.20
C THR A 23 7.88 1.78 14.69
N LYS A 24 7.29 2.76 15.37
CA LYS A 24 6.78 2.59 16.74
C LYS A 24 5.73 1.47 16.80
N ASN A 25 4.87 1.36 15.80
CA ASN A 25 3.92 0.25 15.67
C ASN A 25 4.60 -1.13 15.55
N ASN A 26 5.86 -1.22 15.07
CA ASN A 26 6.60 -2.48 14.98
C ASN A 26 6.87 -3.13 16.35
N VAL A 27 7.01 -2.34 17.41
CA VAL A 27 7.22 -2.87 18.76
C VAL A 27 6.01 -3.69 19.22
N LEU A 28 4.82 -3.29 18.79
CA LEU A 28 3.58 -4.03 19.00
C LEU A 28 3.48 -5.26 18.07
N ALA A 29 4.05 -5.16 16.86
CA ALA A 29 4.08 -6.25 15.87
C ALA A 29 5.17 -7.31 16.14
N ALA A 30 6.18 -7.03 16.99
CA ALA A 30 7.26 -7.96 17.33
C ALA A 30 6.80 -9.26 18.03
N ASN A 31 5.55 -9.34 18.43
CA ASN A 31 4.92 -10.56 18.95
C ASN A 31 4.51 -11.57 17.86
N TYR A 32 4.75 -11.25 16.57
CA TYR A 32 4.45 -12.18 15.48
C TYR A 32 5.64 -13.13 15.25
N PRO A 33 5.43 -14.45 15.36
CA PRO A 33 6.44 -15.41 14.94
C PRO A 33 6.68 -15.23 13.44
N PHE A 34 7.93 -14.99 13.04
CA PHE A 34 8.43 -14.75 11.67
C PHE A 34 8.55 -13.30 11.19
N ALA A 35 8.31 -12.27 12.01
CA ALA A 35 8.67 -10.91 11.65
C ALA A 35 10.17 -10.68 11.84
N THR A 36 10.94 -10.72 10.78
CA THR A 36 12.30 -10.17 10.76
C THR A 36 12.14 -8.64 10.69
N ILE A 37 12.48 -7.94 11.77
CA ILE A 37 12.46 -6.47 11.80
C ILE A 37 13.71 -6.01 11.04
N GLU A 38 13.55 -5.63 9.79
CA GLU A 38 14.61 -4.94 9.05
C GLU A 38 14.58 -3.45 9.39
N PRO A 39 15.76 -2.78 9.49
CA PRO A 39 15.89 -1.40 9.96
C PRO A 39 15.27 -0.48 8.94
N ASN A 40 14.39 -0.29 8.35
CA ASN A 40 13.71 0.60 7.41
C ASN A 40 12.32 0.05 6.97
N ILE A 41 11.77 -0.90 7.73
CA ILE A 41 10.43 -1.41 7.48
C ILE A 41 9.51 -1.04 8.65
N GLY A 42 8.40 -0.39 8.35
CA GLY A 42 7.28 -0.17 9.25
C GLY A 42 6.16 -1.16 8.93
N VAL A 43 5.47 -1.65 9.96
CA VAL A 43 4.34 -2.56 9.78
C VAL A 43 3.11 -1.99 10.45
N VAL A 44 1.99 -1.97 9.72
CA VAL A 44 0.67 -1.59 10.25
C VAL A 44 -0.26 -2.79 10.12
N ASN A 45 -0.92 -3.13 11.20
CA ASN A 45 -1.94 -4.18 11.19
C ASN A 45 -3.22 -3.64 10.54
N LEU A 46 -3.77 -4.40 9.60
CA LEU A 46 -5.06 -4.07 9.00
C LEU A 46 -6.18 -4.34 10.02
N PRO A 47 -6.94 -3.33 10.47
CA PRO A 47 -8.02 -3.53 11.40
C PRO A 47 -9.09 -4.46 10.82
N ASP A 48 -9.48 -5.49 11.57
CA ASP A 48 -10.54 -6.41 11.17
C ASP A 48 -11.32 -6.88 12.41
N SER A 49 -12.46 -6.24 12.67
CA SER A 49 -13.32 -6.54 13.82
C SER A 49 -13.88 -7.97 13.82
N ARG A 50 -13.87 -8.66 12.67
CA ARG A 50 -14.32 -10.05 12.57
C ARG A 50 -13.42 -11.00 13.38
N LEU A 51 -12.14 -10.67 13.54
CA LEU A 51 -11.19 -11.49 14.29
C LEU A 51 -11.54 -11.59 15.77
N GLU A 52 -11.99 -10.49 16.38
CA GLU A 52 -12.41 -10.50 17.78
C GLU A 52 -13.65 -11.38 18.01
N VAL A 53 -14.61 -11.30 17.08
CA VAL A 53 -15.82 -12.13 17.12
C VAL A 53 -15.45 -13.61 16.96
N LEU A 54 -14.58 -13.94 16.01
CA LEU A 54 -14.11 -15.32 15.82
C LEU A 54 -13.32 -15.82 17.04
N ALA A 55 -12.46 -14.98 17.62
CA ALA A 55 -11.71 -15.35 18.82
C ALA A 55 -12.65 -15.71 19.99
N LYS A 56 -13.75 -14.97 20.17
CA LYS A 56 -14.77 -15.29 21.17
C LYS A 56 -15.49 -16.62 20.89
N ILE A 57 -15.88 -16.88 19.63
CA ILE A 57 -16.58 -18.11 19.24
C ILE A 57 -15.69 -19.35 19.45
N PHE A 58 -14.40 -19.26 19.12
CA PHE A 58 -13.47 -20.39 19.17
C PHE A 58 -12.63 -20.45 20.45
N GLY A 59 -12.73 -19.46 21.35
CA GLY A 59 -11.90 -19.36 22.55
C GLY A 59 -10.42 -19.17 22.21
N SER A 60 -10.11 -18.38 21.18
CA SER A 60 -8.75 -18.19 20.69
C SER A 60 -7.89 -17.41 21.70
N GLU A 61 -6.67 -17.90 21.95
CA GLU A 61 -5.71 -17.24 22.85
C GLU A 61 -5.09 -15.97 22.24
N LYS A 62 -5.01 -15.92 20.91
CA LYS A 62 -4.35 -14.82 20.17
C LYS A 62 -5.19 -14.36 18.99
N ILE A 63 -5.09 -13.06 18.69
CA ILE A 63 -5.67 -12.43 17.50
C ILE A 63 -4.51 -11.91 16.65
N LEU A 64 -4.47 -12.32 15.38
CA LEU A 64 -3.42 -12.00 14.44
C LEU A 64 -4.00 -11.36 13.16
N PRO A 65 -4.05 -10.01 13.10
CA PRO A 65 -4.49 -9.28 11.91
C PRO A 65 -3.53 -9.45 10.73
N ALA A 66 -3.96 -9.08 9.52
CA ALA A 66 -3.08 -9.05 8.36
C ALA A 66 -2.13 -7.85 8.43
N PRO A 67 -0.81 -8.04 8.30
CA PRO A 67 0.15 -6.94 8.29
C PRO A 67 0.26 -6.31 6.90
N VAL A 68 0.48 -4.99 6.86
CA VAL A 68 0.87 -4.22 5.68
C VAL A 68 2.24 -3.62 5.96
N SER A 69 3.20 -3.88 5.09
CA SER A 69 4.59 -3.44 5.25
C SER A 69 4.88 -2.18 4.45
N PHE A 70 5.56 -1.25 5.09
CA PHE A 70 6.01 0.01 4.50
C PHE A 70 7.53 0.10 4.58
N VAL A 71 8.17 0.61 3.52
CA VAL A 71 9.61 0.85 3.51
C VAL A 71 9.89 2.32 3.29
N ASP A 72 10.80 2.89 4.08
CA ASP A 72 11.26 4.26 3.86
C ASP A 72 12.20 4.30 2.67
N ILE A 73 11.81 5.05 1.64
CA ILE A 73 12.63 5.31 0.48
C ILE A 73 13.21 6.72 0.64
N ALA A 74 14.53 6.83 0.59
CA ALA A 74 15.23 8.11 0.74
C ALA A 74 14.64 9.18 -0.18
N GLY A 75 14.55 10.43 0.33
CA GLY A 75 13.87 11.51 -0.39
C GLY A 75 14.46 11.81 -1.77
N ILE A 76 13.58 12.17 -2.70
CA ILE A 76 13.93 12.69 -4.02
C ILE A 76 14.41 14.14 -3.91
N VAL A 77 15.38 14.48 -4.79
CA VAL A 77 15.72 15.84 -5.16
C VAL A 77 15.48 15.97 -6.67
N ARG A 78 15.08 17.13 -7.16
CA ARG A 78 14.94 17.39 -8.61
C ARG A 78 16.20 16.98 -9.36
N GLY A 79 16.06 16.33 -10.52
CA GLY A 79 17.16 15.81 -11.32
C GLY A 79 17.65 14.43 -10.88
N ALA A 80 16.90 13.72 -10.06
CA ALA A 80 17.26 12.36 -9.61
C ALA A 80 17.34 11.36 -10.77
N SER A 81 16.54 11.53 -11.82
CA SER A 81 16.53 10.68 -13.01
C SER A 81 17.73 10.91 -13.93
N THR A 82 18.33 12.10 -13.89
CA THR A 82 19.48 12.48 -14.76
C THR A 82 20.81 12.50 -14.03
N GLY A 83 20.82 12.34 -12.68
CA GLY A 83 22.01 12.42 -11.84
C GLY A 83 22.67 11.07 -11.59
N GLU A 84 24.01 11.07 -11.50
CA GLU A 84 24.79 9.92 -11.05
C GLU A 84 24.64 9.76 -9.51
N GLY A 85 24.40 8.54 -9.05
CA GLY A 85 24.54 8.15 -7.64
C GLY A 85 23.23 8.08 -6.86
N LEU A 86 22.82 9.09 -6.09
CA LEU A 86 21.68 9.01 -5.15
C LEU A 86 20.32 8.82 -5.84
N GLY A 87 20.13 9.44 -7.03
CA GLY A 87 18.90 9.28 -7.81
C GLY A 87 18.68 7.85 -8.29
N ASN A 88 19.72 7.17 -8.74
CA ASN A 88 19.64 5.77 -9.17
C ASN A 88 19.31 4.82 -8.02
N LYS A 89 19.82 5.06 -6.80
CA LYS A 89 19.46 4.28 -5.60
C LYS A 89 17.99 4.47 -5.24
N PHE A 90 17.50 5.70 -5.28
CA PHE A 90 16.11 6.01 -5.03
C PHE A 90 15.18 5.24 -6.00
N LEU A 91 15.43 5.34 -7.31
CA LEU A 91 14.65 4.64 -8.33
C LEU A 91 14.73 3.12 -8.18
N SER A 92 15.90 2.59 -7.77
CA SER A 92 16.05 1.15 -7.46
C SER A 92 15.15 0.70 -6.32
N HIS A 93 15.11 1.45 -5.22
CA HIS A 93 14.24 1.12 -4.09
C HIS A 93 12.74 1.21 -4.46
N ILE A 94 12.35 2.18 -5.30
CA ILE A 94 10.96 2.22 -5.79
C ILE A 94 10.67 0.99 -6.66
N ARG A 95 11.62 0.49 -7.45
CA ARG A 95 11.41 -0.72 -8.26
C ARG A 95 11.10 -1.95 -7.41
N GLU A 96 11.67 -2.04 -6.21
CA GLU A 96 11.45 -3.14 -5.27
C GLU A 96 10.09 -3.07 -4.56
N ALA A 97 9.50 -1.88 -4.43
CA ALA A 97 8.18 -1.70 -3.84
C ALA A 97 7.06 -2.15 -4.80
N ASP A 98 5.95 -2.63 -4.25
CA ASP A 98 4.76 -3.06 -5.03
C ASP A 98 3.79 -1.91 -5.29
N ALA A 99 3.76 -0.91 -4.38
CA ALA A 99 3.01 0.33 -4.51
C ALA A 99 3.80 1.49 -3.92
N ILE A 100 3.39 2.71 -4.21
CA ILE A 100 4.03 3.95 -3.77
C ILE A 100 3.06 4.72 -2.88
N ALA A 101 3.52 5.14 -1.69
CA ALA A 101 2.84 6.12 -0.85
C ALA A 101 3.63 7.44 -0.94
N GLN A 102 3.12 8.39 -1.70
CA GLN A 102 3.73 9.70 -1.85
C GLN A 102 3.26 10.67 -0.78
N VAL A 103 4.16 11.05 0.13
CA VAL A 103 3.87 12.04 1.17
C VAL A 103 3.97 13.43 0.57
N VAL A 104 2.90 14.20 0.73
CA VAL A 104 2.75 15.56 0.22
C VAL A 104 2.51 16.50 1.40
N ARG A 105 3.24 17.60 1.46
CA ARG A 105 3.07 18.62 2.49
C ARG A 105 1.82 19.44 2.23
N GLY A 106 0.89 19.42 3.19
CA GLY A 106 -0.32 20.25 3.19
C GLY A 106 -0.47 21.08 4.48
N PHE A 107 0.57 21.12 5.31
CA PHE A 107 0.61 21.90 6.56
C PHE A 107 1.46 23.17 6.41
N SER A 108 1.12 24.19 7.17
CA SER A 108 1.90 25.44 7.29
C SER A 108 2.68 25.41 8.60
N ASP A 109 4.00 25.56 8.52
CA ASP A 109 4.88 25.67 9.68
C ASP A 109 6.04 26.62 9.28
N GLU A 110 6.13 27.76 9.96
CA GLU A 110 7.11 28.81 9.66
C GLU A 110 8.55 28.38 9.99
N ASP A 111 8.70 27.44 10.94
CA ASP A 111 10.01 26.93 11.37
C ASP A 111 10.54 25.85 10.43
N ILE A 112 9.70 25.30 9.54
CA ILE A 112 10.07 24.26 8.60
C ILE A 112 10.13 24.83 7.18
N ILE A 113 11.35 25.04 6.69
CA ILE A 113 11.58 25.57 5.34
C ILE A 113 11.15 24.55 4.30
N HIS A 114 10.31 24.98 3.33
CA HIS A 114 10.02 24.17 2.13
C HIS A 114 11.19 24.25 1.16
N VAL A 115 11.48 23.15 0.43
CA VAL A 115 12.60 23.07 -0.53
C VAL A 115 12.53 24.18 -1.59
N ASP A 116 11.33 24.49 -2.05
CA ASP A 116 11.09 25.54 -3.05
C ASP A 116 10.70 26.90 -2.44
N GLY A 117 10.83 27.06 -1.11
CA GLY A 117 10.50 28.31 -0.39
C GLY A 117 9.00 28.60 -0.25
N LYS A 118 8.12 27.81 -0.85
CA LYS A 118 6.67 27.92 -0.80
C LYS A 118 6.04 26.53 -0.77
N VAL A 119 5.09 26.32 0.14
CA VAL A 119 4.28 25.09 0.18
C VAL A 119 3.30 25.11 -0.99
N ASP A 120 3.48 24.19 -1.92
CA ASP A 120 2.62 24.01 -3.09
C ASP A 120 2.46 22.51 -3.40
N ALA A 121 1.40 21.93 -2.88
CA ALA A 121 1.11 20.50 -3.02
C ALA A 121 1.09 20.04 -4.49
N LYS A 122 0.58 20.86 -5.41
CA LYS A 122 0.53 20.55 -6.84
C LYS A 122 1.94 20.49 -7.45
N SER A 123 2.80 21.42 -7.08
CA SER A 123 4.20 21.45 -7.53
C SER A 123 4.98 20.26 -6.98
N ASP A 124 4.77 19.90 -5.72
CA ASP A 124 5.44 18.78 -5.05
C ASP A 124 5.08 17.44 -5.70
N ILE A 125 3.77 17.23 -5.94
CA ILE A 125 3.26 16.06 -6.66
C ILE A 125 3.87 15.99 -8.06
N GLY A 126 3.85 17.10 -8.80
CA GLY A 126 4.40 17.19 -10.16
C GLY A 126 5.89 16.88 -10.22
N THR A 127 6.67 17.29 -9.23
CA THR A 127 8.12 17.05 -9.18
C THR A 127 8.42 15.54 -9.12
N ILE A 128 7.80 14.81 -8.22
CA ILE A 128 8.02 13.35 -8.09
C ILE A 128 7.49 12.62 -9.32
N ASN A 129 6.28 12.93 -9.77
CA ASN A 129 5.70 12.29 -10.95
C ASN A 129 6.59 12.49 -12.19
N THR A 130 7.16 13.67 -12.37
CA THR A 130 8.05 13.96 -13.49
C THR A 130 9.32 13.11 -13.46
N GLU A 131 9.94 12.92 -12.29
CA GLU A 131 11.13 12.08 -12.14
C GLU A 131 10.82 10.60 -12.44
N LEU A 132 9.67 10.10 -11.98
CA LEU A 132 9.22 8.72 -12.28
C LEU A 132 8.94 8.54 -13.78
N ILE A 133 8.29 9.52 -14.42
CA ILE A 133 8.00 9.52 -15.85
C ILE A 133 9.30 9.49 -16.67
N PHE A 134 10.28 10.31 -16.34
CA PHE A 134 11.56 10.30 -17.05
C PHE A 134 12.30 8.98 -16.93
N ALA A 135 12.30 8.37 -15.74
CA ALA A 135 12.90 7.05 -15.54
C ALA A 135 12.21 5.96 -16.38
N ASP A 136 10.89 6.02 -16.50
CA ASP A 136 10.13 5.06 -17.31
C ASP A 136 10.31 5.30 -18.81
N LEU A 137 10.35 6.55 -19.26
CA LEU A 137 10.66 6.88 -20.67
C LEU A 137 12.02 6.34 -21.07
N GLU A 138 13.05 6.53 -20.25
CA GLU A 138 14.38 5.97 -20.50
C GLU A 138 14.35 4.43 -20.59
N THR A 139 13.60 3.79 -19.71
CA THR A 139 13.43 2.33 -19.70
C THR A 139 12.73 1.84 -20.97
N LEU A 140 11.67 2.53 -21.39
CA LEU A 140 10.90 2.19 -22.59
C LEU A 140 11.72 2.39 -23.87
N GLU A 141 12.45 3.50 -23.99
CA GLU A 141 13.33 3.76 -25.13
C GLU A 141 14.39 2.67 -25.32
N LYS A 142 15.09 2.32 -24.25
CA LYS A 142 16.08 1.22 -24.26
C LYS A 142 15.45 -0.12 -24.63
N SER A 143 14.27 -0.41 -24.12
CA SER A 143 13.56 -1.67 -24.34
C SER A 143 12.95 -1.76 -25.73
N ARG A 144 12.50 -0.65 -26.31
CA ARG A 144 11.91 -0.60 -27.64
C ARG A 144 12.82 -1.19 -28.72
N ALA A 145 14.10 -0.82 -28.70
CA ALA A 145 15.10 -1.34 -29.66
C ALA A 145 15.31 -2.87 -29.51
N ARG A 146 15.18 -3.40 -28.31
CA ARG A 146 15.20 -4.84 -28.05
C ARG A 146 13.96 -5.52 -28.63
N TYR A 147 12.78 -5.02 -28.33
CA TYR A 147 11.51 -5.57 -28.82
C TYR A 147 11.42 -5.52 -30.36
N GLU A 148 11.90 -4.47 -31.02
CA GLU A 148 11.97 -4.42 -32.48
C GLU A 148 12.78 -5.60 -33.08
N LYS A 149 13.92 -5.94 -32.45
CA LYS A 149 14.74 -7.10 -32.88
C LYS A 149 14.03 -8.42 -32.62
N GLU A 150 13.35 -8.55 -31.48
CA GLU A 150 12.61 -9.76 -31.09
C GLU A 150 11.40 -9.99 -32.03
N VAL A 151 10.66 -8.94 -32.39
CA VAL A 151 9.55 -9.00 -33.34
C VAL A 151 10.05 -9.36 -34.74
N LYS A 152 11.10 -8.73 -35.23
CA LYS A 152 11.74 -9.08 -36.51
C LYS A 152 12.25 -10.51 -36.54
N GLY A 153 12.73 -11.00 -35.41
CA GLY A 153 13.19 -12.39 -35.22
C GLY A 153 12.07 -13.40 -34.93
N LYS A 154 10.78 -12.97 -34.95
CA LYS A 154 9.61 -13.79 -34.60
C LYS A 154 9.68 -14.39 -33.18
N LYS A 155 10.35 -13.74 -32.25
CA LYS A 155 10.48 -14.15 -30.85
C LYS A 155 9.46 -13.45 -29.92
N ALA A 156 8.86 -12.35 -30.37
CA ALA A 156 7.81 -11.62 -29.70
C ALA A 156 6.71 -11.22 -30.68
N ASP A 157 5.50 -11.01 -30.16
CA ASP A 157 4.36 -10.50 -30.94
C ASP A 157 4.57 -9.01 -31.26
N ALA A 158 4.12 -8.56 -32.43
CA ALA A 158 4.16 -7.16 -32.83
C ALA A 158 3.34 -6.24 -31.89
N GLU A 159 2.36 -6.81 -31.19
CA GLU A 159 1.51 -6.10 -30.23
C GLU A 159 2.33 -5.46 -29.10
N VAL A 160 3.47 -6.06 -28.72
CA VAL A 160 4.35 -5.49 -27.69
C VAL A 160 4.81 -4.07 -28.03
N LEU A 161 5.10 -3.79 -29.32
CA LEU A 161 5.50 -2.45 -29.77
C LEU A 161 4.34 -1.46 -29.67
N THR A 162 3.12 -1.88 -29.97
CA THR A 162 1.92 -1.05 -29.82
C THR A 162 1.74 -0.64 -28.35
N VAL A 163 1.93 -1.57 -27.42
CA VAL A 163 1.84 -1.27 -25.98
C VAL A 163 2.95 -0.33 -25.53
N VAL A 164 4.19 -0.53 -25.99
CA VAL A 164 5.32 0.38 -25.70
C VAL A 164 5.04 1.79 -26.23
N ASP A 165 4.58 1.93 -27.46
CA ASP A 165 4.31 3.23 -28.07
C ASP A 165 3.13 3.95 -27.38
N ALA A 166 2.10 3.20 -26.96
CA ALA A 166 0.98 3.74 -26.17
C ALA A 166 1.44 4.24 -24.79
N ALA A 167 2.31 3.46 -24.12
CA ALA A 167 2.89 3.86 -22.83
C ALA A 167 3.75 5.13 -22.96
N VAL A 168 4.63 5.21 -23.98
CA VAL A 168 5.43 6.41 -24.26
C VAL A 168 4.54 7.62 -24.53
N ALA A 169 3.47 7.45 -25.30
CA ALA A 169 2.53 8.53 -25.61
C ALA A 169 1.83 9.06 -24.34
N ALA A 170 1.41 8.18 -23.44
CA ALA A 170 0.81 8.58 -22.16
C ALA A 170 1.80 9.35 -21.26
N LEU A 171 3.02 8.83 -21.11
CA LEU A 171 4.05 9.48 -20.30
C LEU A 171 4.45 10.84 -20.86
N ASN A 172 4.53 11.01 -22.18
CA ASN A 172 4.80 12.30 -22.81
C ASN A 172 3.68 13.34 -22.59
N ARG A 173 2.45 12.89 -22.25
CA ARG A 173 1.37 13.79 -21.79
C ARG A 173 1.42 14.07 -20.29
N GLY A 174 2.41 13.52 -19.58
CA GLY A 174 2.53 13.65 -18.13
C GLY A 174 1.57 12.75 -17.32
N GLU A 175 1.01 11.71 -17.94
CA GLU A 175 0.06 10.78 -17.33
C GLU A 175 0.79 9.56 -16.76
N PRO A 176 0.77 9.30 -15.42
CA PRO A 176 1.30 8.07 -14.86
C PRO A 176 0.55 6.85 -15.43
N LEU A 177 1.26 5.79 -15.76
CA LEU A 177 0.66 4.61 -16.43
C LEU A 177 -0.42 3.92 -15.60
N SER A 178 -0.34 3.99 -14.27
CA SER A 178 -1.37 3.46 -13.36
C SER A 178 -2.75 4.10 -13.52
N THR A 179 -2.83 5.29 -14.11
CA THR A 179 -4.10 6.03 -14.31
C THR A 179 -4.67 5.90 -15.72
N THR A 180 -3.93 5.26 -16.64
CA THR A 180 -4.29 5.23 -18.08
C THR A 180 -5.23 4.11 -18.47
N GLY A 181 -5.36 3.06 -17.65
CA GLY A 181 -6.11 1.85 -17.99
C GLY A 181 -5.47 0.99 -19.09
N LEU A 182 -4.22 1.27 -19.51
CA LEU A 182 -3.50 0.46 -20.48
C LEU A 182 -3.21 -0.93 -19.93
N ASP A 183 -3.39 -1.98 -20.74
CA ASP A 183 -2.90 -3.31 -20.41
C ASP A 183 -1.38 -3.40 -20.65
N LEU A 184 -0.62 -3.40 -19.57
CA LEU A 184 0.83 -3.46 -19.59
C LEU A 184 1.37 -4.89 -19.39
N SER A 185 0.52 -5.92 -19.51
CA SER A 185 0.91 -7.32 -19.26
C SER A 185 2.08 -7.79 -20.14
N LEU A 186 2.13 -7.35 -21.38
CA LEU A 186 3.18 -7.69 -22.37
C LEU A 186 4.54 -7.06 -22.05
N ILE A 187 4.60 -6.01 -21.23
CA ILE A 187 5.83 -5.30 -20.86
C ILE A 187 6.04 -5.26 -19.34
N ARG A 188 5.37 -6.16 -18.61
CA ARG A 188 5.42 -6.20 -17.15
C ARG A 188 6.83 -6.40 -16.60
N GLU A 189 7.68 -7.14 -17.31
CA GLU A 189 9.07 -7.37 -16.91
C GLU A 189 9.93 -6.10 -16.88
N LEU A 190 9.49 -5.00 -17.50
CA LEU A 190 10.21 -3.73 -17.46
C LEU A 190 10.15 -3.07 -16.08
N GLY A 191 9.23 -3.47 -15.21
CA GLY A 191 9.10 -2.93 -13.86
C GLY A 191 8.90 -1.42 -13.84
N LEU A 192 8.02 -0.91 -14.74
CA LEU A 192 7.75 0.53 -14.87
C LEU A 192 7.23 1.10 -13.55
N LEU A 193 7.82 2.23 -13.14
CA LEU A 193 7.55 2.85 -11.84
C LEU A 193 6.17 3.48 -11.79
N THR A 194 5.77 4.17 -12.85
CA THR A 194 4.47 4.85 -12.97
C THR A 194 3.31 3.88 -13.21
N ALA A 195 3.61 2.60 -13.50
CA ALA A 195 2.61 1.53 -13.60
C ALA A 195 2.17 1.00 -12.22
N LYS A 196 2.95 1.28 -11.16
CA LYS A 196 2.61 0.90 -9.79
C LYS A 196 1.46 1.75 -9.27
N PRO A 197 0.58 1.21 -8.40
CA PRO A 197 -0.40 2.02 -7.69
C PRO A 197 0.29 3.11 -6.88
N ILE A 198 -0.22 4.36 -6.99
CA ILE A 198 0.26 5.50 -6.21
C ILE A 198 -0.87 5.95 -5.29
N ILE A 199 -0.55 6.09 -4.01
CA ILE A 199 -1.43 6.61 -2.96
C ILE A 199 -0.83 7.92 -2.50
N TYR A 200 -1.59 9.01 -2.55
CA TYR A 200 -1.11 10.31 -2.10
C TYR A 200 -1.47 10.51 -0.62
N VAL A 201 -0.45 10.70 0.21
CA VAL A 201 -0.58 10.90 1.65
C VAL A 201 -0.36 12.37 1.96
N PHE A 202 -1.45 13.10 2.11
CA PHE A 202 -1.39 14.51 2.49
C PHE A 202 -1.15 14.62 4.00
N ASN A 203 0.07 15.03 4.36
CA ASN A 203 0.41 15.39 5.72
C ASN A 203 -0.06 16.82 5.96
N VAL A 204 -1.10 16.98 6.75
CA VAL A 204 -1.85 18.22 6.93
C VAL A 204 -1.92 18.62 8.42
N ASP A 205 -2.29 19.85 8.69
CA ASP A 205 -2.65 20.29 10.03
C ASP A 205 -4.11 19.96 10.39
N GLU A 206 -4.46 20.10 11.65
CA GLU A 206 -5.81 19.85 12.17
C GLU A 206 -6.88 20.66 11.41
N ALA A 207 -6.58 21.90 11.04
CA ALA A 207 -7.51 22.79 10.33
C ALA A 207 -7.88 22.27 8.93
N VAL A 208 -7.00 21.51 8.28
CA VAL A 208 -7.28 20.82 7.03
C VAL A 208 -7.92 19.46 7.30
N LEU A 209 -7.40 18.71 8.29
CA LEU A 209 -7.87 17.38 8.62
C LEU A 209 -9.36 17.38 9.00
N THR A 210 -9.80 18.38 9.75
CA THR A 210 -11.21 18.53 10.18
C THR A 210 -12.12 19.18 9.13
N SER A 211 -11.59 19.70 8.00
CA SER A 211 -12.35 20.38 6.95
C SER A 211 -12.60 19.48 5.73
N PRO A 212 -13.81 18.94 5.52
CA PRO A 212 -14.12 18.14 4.33
C PRO A 212 -13.88 18.89 3.01
N ALA A 213 -14.14 20.22 2.98
CA ALA A 213 -13.95 21.03 1.78
C ALA A 213 -12.48 21.14 1.37
N LYS A 214 -11.58 21.43 2.33
CA LYS A 214 -10.14 21.49 2.06
C LYS A 214 -9.56 20.15 1.66
N ARG A 215 -10.02 19.06 2.28
CA ARG A 215 -9.61 17.70 1.90
C ARG A 215 -10.07 17.37 0.47
N ALA A 216 -11.30 17.73 0.09
CA ALA A 216 -11.81 17.53 -1.26
C ALA A 216 -11.02 18.33 -2.31
N GLU A 217 -10.61 19.56 -2.00
CA GLU A 217 -9.76 20.38 -2.87
C GLU A 217 -8.41 19.71 -3.13
N LEU A 218 -7.74 19.23 -2.07
CA LEU A 218 -6.47 18.52 -2.21
C LEU A 218 -6.63 17.18 -2.93
N ALA A 219 -7.67 16.41 -2.63
CA ALA A 219 -7.96 15.15 -3.31
C ALA A 219 -8.17 15.33 -4.82
N ALA A 220 -8.78 16.45 -5.24
CA ALA A 220 -8.99 16.76 -6.65
C ALA A 220 -7.67 16.93 -7.44
N LEU A 221 -6.56 17.27 -6.77
CA LEU A 221 -5.24 17.39 -7.43
C LEU A 221 -4.70 16.06 -7.92
N VAL A 222 -5.15 14.94 -7.35
CA VAL A 222 -4.60 13.61 -7.59
C VAL A 222 -5.60 12.63 -8.19
N ALA A 223 -6.85 13.04 -8.35
CA ALA A 223 -7.88 12.19 -8.94
C ALA A 223 -7.46 11.64 -10.32
N PRO A 224 -7.71 10.38 -10.66
CA PRO A 224 -8.52 9.39 -9.92
C PRO A 224 -7.74 8.57 -8.86
N ALA A 225 -6.49 8.93 -8.55
CA ALA A 225 -5.71 8.23 -7.54
C ALA A 225 -6.27 8.44 -6.12
N GLU A 226 -5.95 7.50 -5.23
CA GLU A 226 -6.39 7.53 -3.83
C GLU A 226 -5.63 8.59 -3.02
N ALA A 227 -6.36 9.28 -2.14
CA ALA A 227 -5.83 10.28 -1.23
C ALA A 227 -6.10 9.88 0.23
N VAL A 228 -5.07 9.97 1.06
CA VAL A 228 -5.14 9.80 2.53
C VAL A 228 -4.76 11.12 3.18
N PHE A 229 -5.48 11.50 4.22
CA PHE A 229 -5.20 12.71 5.00
C PHE A 229 -4.84 12.32 6.42
N LEU A 230 -3.71 12.81 6.91
CA LEU A 230 -3.26 12.57 8.27
C LEU A 230 -2.41 13.75 8.77
N ASP A 231 -2.27 13.85 10.07
CA ASP A 231 -1.24 14.65 10.71
C ASP A 231 -0.18 13.71 11.29
N ALA A 232 1.03 13.76 10.74
CA ALA A 232 2.09 12.85 11.15
C ALA A 232 2.51 12.99 12.62
N LYS A 233 2.32 14.17 13.24
CA LYS A 233 2.58 14.38 14.67
C LYS A 233 1.51 13.66 15.50
N ILE A 234 0.23 13.84 15.15
CA ILE A 234 -0.88 13.15 15.80
C ILE A 234 -0.74 11.64 15.66
N GLU A 235 -0.43 11.15 14.47
CA GLU A 235 -0.20 9.71 14.27
C GLU A 235 0.92 9.14 15.18
N SER A 236 1.96 9.93 15.43
CA SER A 236 3.03 9.53 16.36
C SER A 236 2.57 9.49 17.81
N GLU A 237 1.64 10.35 18.21
CA GLU A 237 1.06 10.39 19.55
C GLU A 237 0.05 9.26 19.77
N LEU A 238 -0.78 8.96 18.78
CA LEU A 238 -1.77 7.89 18.84
C LEU A 238 -1.16 6.51 19.17
N VAL A 239 0.06 6.25 18.73
CA VAL A 239 0.76 4.98 19.01
C VAL A 239 1.07 4.79 20.50
N ASP A 240 1.28 5.87 21.23
CA ASP A 240 1.62 5.86 22.66
C ASP A 240 0.36 5.90 23.57
N MET A 241 -0.85 6.02 23.00
CA MET A 241 -2.13 6.07 23.69
C MET A 241 -2.78 4.70 23.85
N SER A 242 -3.65 4.55 24.83
CA SER A 242 -4.58 3.42 24.89
C SER A 242 -5.60 3.50 23.75
N GLU A 243 -6.20 2.36 23.37
CA GLU A 243 -7.23 2.32 22.32
C GLU A 243 -8.41 3.27 22.58
N SER A 244 -8.82 3.41 23.86
CA SER A 244 -9.90 4.31 24.27
C SER A 244 -9.51 5.77 24.06
N GLU A 245 -8.33 6.18 24.53
CA GLU A 245 -7.82 7.56 24.38
C GLU A 245 -7.62 7.93 22.90
N ALA A 246 -7.06 7.00 22.12
CA ALA A 246 -6.89 7.18 20.68
C ALA A 246 -8.23 7.36 19.96
N ALA A 247 -9.24 6.54 20.32
CA ALA A 247 -10.59 6.65 19.75
C ALA A 247 -11.26 7.99 20.11
N GLU A 248 -11.12 8.46 21.34
CA GLU A 248 -11.65 9.77 21.78
C GLU A 248 -10.98 10.93 21.02
N LEU A 249 -9.67 10.90 20.88
CA LEU A 249 -8.94 11.93 20.14
C LEU A 249 -9.36 11.96 18.67
N LEU A 250 -9.41 10.80 18.00
CA LEU A 250 -9.86 10.71 16.61
C LEU A 250 -11.31 11.20 16.44
N ALA A 251 -12.21 10.80 17.34
CA ALA A 251 -13.60 11.24 17.31
C ALA A 251 -13.74 12.76 17.47
N SER A 252 -12.92 13.40 18.34
CA SER A 252 -12.91 14.84 18.50
C SER A 252 -12.53 15.60 17.23
N MET A 253 -11.73 14.96 16.35
CA MET A 253 -11.33 15.48 15.03
C MET A 253 -12.26 15.04 13.91
N GLY A 254 -13.36 14.33 14.22
CA GLY A 254 -14.29 13.80 13.22
C GLY A 254 -13.71 12.67 12.37
N GLN A 255 -12.69 11.97 12.88
CA GLN A 255 -12.08 10.81 12.24
C GLN A 255 -12.60 9.52 12.88
N SER A 256 -12.87 8.49 12.06
CA SER A 256 -13.30 7.17 12.53
C SER A 256 -12.15 6.18 12.72
N GLU A 257 -11.01 6.44 12.11
CA GLU A 257 -9.80 5.62 12.18
C GLU A 257 -8.56 6.51 11.99
N SER A 258 -7.38 6.03 12.41
CA SER A 258 -6.12 6.74 12.20
C SER A 258 -5.75 6.79 10.71
N GLY A 259 -4.97 7.79 10.32
CA GLY A 259 -4.48 7.92 8.95
C GLY A 259 -3.58 6.75 8.53
N LEU A 260 -2.81 6.18 9.47
CA LEU A 260 -2.02 4.97 9.21
C LEU A 260 -2.88 3.74 8.91
N HIS A 261 -4.00 3.57 9.60
CA HIS A 261 -4.96 2.49 9.30
C HIS A 261 -5.63 2.72 7.95
N GLN A 262 -6.04 3.97 7.62
CA GLN A 262 -6.55 4.31 6.29
C GLN A 262 -5.54 4.00 5.20
N LEU A 263 -4.28 4.40 5.39
CA LEU A 263 -3.19 4.13 4.45
C LEU A 263 -2.98 2.62 4.25
N ALA A 264 -2.97 1.84 5.33
CA ALA A 264 -2.84 0.38 5.25
C ALA A 264 -4.02 -0.25 4.49
N ARG A 265 -5.24 0.17 4.76
CA ARG A 265 -6.46 -0.34 4.11
C ARG A 265 -6.50 0.01 2.62
N ILE A 266 -6.20 1.25 2.26
CA ILE A 266 -6.16 1.71 0.87
C ILE A 266 -5.03 1.01 0.12
N GLY A 267 -3.84 0.94 0.71
CA GLY A 267 -2.69 0.22 0.13
C GLY A 267 -2.96 -1.24 -0.10
N PHE A 268 -3.60 -1.91 0.86
CA PHE A 268 -4.01 -3.30 0.73
C PHE A 268 -4.97 -3.51 -0.45
N GLY A 269 -5.95 -2.61 -0.61
CA GLY A 269 -6.88 -2.61 -1.73
C GLY A 269 -6.21 -2.35 -3.08
N ALA A 270 -5.33 -1.34 -3.15
CA ALA A 270 -4.60 -0.95 -4.36
C ALA A 270 -3.67 -2.06 -4.88
N LEU A 271 -3.13 -2.88 -3.98
CA LEU A 271 -2.32 -4.06 -4.31
C LEU A 271 -3.16 -5.27 -4.76
N GLY A 272 -4.48 -5.14 -4.85
CA GLY A 272 -5.38 -6.23 -5.23
C GLY A 272 -5.39 -7.38 -4.23
N LEU A 273 -5.21 -7.08 -2.94
CA LEU A 273 -5.21 -8.06 -1.87
C LEU A 273 -6.60 -8.28 -1.29
N GLN A 274 -6.76 -9.41 -0.63
CA GLN A 274 -7.88 -9.74 0.22
C GLN A 274 -7.42 -10.66 1.36
N THR A 275 -8.24 -10.78 2.41
CA THR A 275 -7.99 -11.71 3.51
C THR A 275 -8.99 -12.85 3.50
N TYR A 276 -8.55 -14.01 3.97
CA TYR A 276 -9.42 -15.02 4.54
C TYR A 276 -9.01 -15.26 5.99
N LEU A 277 -9.93 -15.80 6.78
CA LEU A 277 -9.77 -15.94 8.22
C LEU A 277 -9.69 -17.41 8.59
N THR A 278 -8.83 -17.74 9.54
CA THR A 278 -8.84 -19.02 10.24
C THR A 278 -9.03 -18.77 11.73
N ALA A 279 -9.75 -19.64 12.39
CA ALA A 279 -9.95 -19.55 13.82
C ALA A 279 -9.94 -20.92 14.48
N GLY A 280 -9.33 -20.98 15.65
CA GLY A 280 -9.24 -22.16 16.50
C GLY A 280 -8.80 -21.76 17.91
N PRO A 281 -8.63 -22.71 18.86
CA PRO A 281 -8.29 -22.39 20.24
C PRO A 281 -6.96 -21.62 20.39
N LYS A 282 -6.00 -21.86 19.53
CA LYS A 282 -4.69 -21.19 19.60
C LYS A 282 -4.72 -19.76 19.08
N GLU A 283 -5.39 -19.54 17.93
CA GLU A 283 -5.40 -18.24 17.28
C GLU A 283 -6.62 -18.03 16.37
N ALA A 284 -7.03 -16.76 16.25
CA ALA A 284 -7.86 -16.25 15.17
C ALA A 284 -6.96 -15.37 14.30
N ARG A 285 -6.86 -15.68 12.98
CA ARG A 285 -5.85 -15.07 12.11
C ARG A 285 -6.41 -14.69 10.76
N ALA A 286 -6.00 -13.51 10.27
CA ALA A 286 -6.21 -13.07 8.90
C ALA A 286 -4.98 -13.42 8.03
N TRP A 287 -5.24 -14.08 6.90
CA TRP A 287 -4.24 -14.46 5.92
C TRP A 287 -4.39 -13.61 4.67
N THR A 288 -3.29 -13.00 4.23
CA THR A 288 -3.25 -12.17 3.04
C THR A 288 -3.08 -13.00 1.79
N ILE A 289 -3.98 -12.83 0.83
CA ILE A 289 -3.92 -13.45 -0.50
C ILE A 289 -4.23 -12.41 -1.58
N LYS A 290 -3.87 -12.71 -2.83
CA LYS A 290 -4.29 -11.88 -3.97
C LYS A 290 -5.73 -12.20 -4.36
N LYS A 291 -6.48 -11.20 -4.78
CA LYS A 291 -7.82 -11.39 -5.36
C LYS A 291 -7.71 -12.34 -6.56
N GLY A 292 -8.65 -13.27 -6.66
CA GLY A 292 -8.67 -14.28 -7.74
C GLY A 292 -7.79 -15.51 -7.51
N TRP A 293 -7.06 -15.62 -6.40
CA TRP A 293 -6.34 -16.84 -6.08
C TRP A 293 -7.29 -18.01 -5.83
N THR A 294 -6.89 -19.19 -6.29
CA THR A 294 -7.59 -20.46 -6.06
C THR A 294 -7.37 -20.95 -4.62
N ALA A 295 -8.23 -21.86 -4.15
CA ALA A 295 -8.13 -22.42 -2.80
C ALA A 295 -6.77 -23.11 -2.51
N PRO A 296 -6.14 -23.86 -3.42
CA PRO A 296 -4.79 -24.38 -3.20
C PRO A 296 -3.74 -23.28 -2.99
N GLN A 297 -3.79 -22.21 -3.82
CA GLN A 297 -2.88 -21.08 -3.68
C GLN A 297 -3.08 -20.36 -2.35
N ALA A 298 -4.32 -20.16 -1.92
CA ALA A 298 -4.66 -19.58 -0.64
C ALA A 298 -4.15 -20.45 0.53
N ALA A 299 -4.34 -21.76 0.47
CA ALA A 299 -3.84 -22.69 1.49
C ALA A 299 -2.30 -22.66 1.60
N GLY A 300 -1.61 -22.41 0.49
CA GLY A 300 -0.15 -22.28 0.43
C GLY A 300 0.43 -21.17 1.27
N VAL A 301 -0.37 -20.14 1.61
CA VAL A 301 0.07 -19.06 2.50
C VAL A 301 0.22 -19.53 3.95
N ILE A 302 -0.56 -20.51 4.36
CA ILE A 302 -0.42 -21.14 5.69
C ILE A 302 0.86 -21.98 5.73
N HIS A 303 1.02 -22.87 4.75
CA HIS A 303 2.21 -23.70 4.55
C HIS A 303 2.29 -24.20 3.11
N THR A 304 3.50 -24.26 2.55
CA THR A 304 3.72 -24.69 1.16
C THR A 304 3.21 -26.13 0.87
N ASP A 305 3.25 -27.00 1.87
CA ASP A 305 2.73 -28.35 1.75
C ASP A 305 1.21 -28.39 1.58
N PHE A 306 0.48 -27.41 2.15
CA PHE A 306 -0.97 -27.30 1.96
C PHE A 306 -1.33 -26.95 0.51
N GLN A 307 -0.48 -26.24 -0.21
CA GLN A 307 -0.71 -26.00 -1.63
C GLN A 307 -0.53 -27.29 -2.46
N ARG A 308 0.55 -28.04 -2.16
CA ARG A 308 0.90 -29.27 -2.91
C ARG A 308 -0.06 -30.42 -2.61
N GLY A 309 -0.44 -30.55 -1.35
CA GLY A 309 -1.33 -31.63 -0.86
C GLY A 309 -2.78 -31.20 -0.73
N PHE A 310 -3.21 -30.08 -1.35
CA PHE A 310 -4.58 -29.60 -1.21
C PHE A 310 -5.59 -30.57 -1.79
N ILE A 311 -6.53 -31.00 -0.97
CA ILE A 311 -7.63 -31.87 -1.38
C ILE A 311 -8.95 -31.10 -1.30
N LYS A 312 -9.26 -30.54 -0.13
CA LYS A 312 -10.45 -29.75 0.14
C LYS A 312 -10.24 -28.83 1.33
N ALA A 313 -11.07 -27.80 1.42
CA ALA A 313 -11.19 -26.93 2.59
C ALA A 313 -12.66 -26.85 3.01
N GLU A 314 -12.92 -26.82 4.31
CA GLU A 314 -14.25 -26.49 4.86
C GLU A 314 -14.32 -24.99 5.04
N ILE A 315 -15.31 -24.36 4.41
CA ILE A 315 -15.48 -22.91 4.37
C ILE A 315 -16.90 -22.57 4.85
N VAL A 316 -17.00 -21.53 5.67
CA VAL A 316 -18.26 -20.94 6.11
C VAL A 316 -18.15 -19.42 5.99
N SER A 317 -19.22 -18.73 5.58
CA SER A 317 -19.23 -17.28 5.63
C SER A 317 -19.20 -16.77 7.07
N PHE A 318 -18.61 -15.59 7.29
CA PHE A 318 -18.55 -14.99 8.62
C PHE A 318 -19.95 -14.84 9.24
N ASP A 319 -20.90 -14.30 8.46
CA ASP A 319 -22.27 -14.05 8.93
C ASP A 319 -23.02 -15.34 9.29
N ASP A 320 -22.89 -16.39 8.46
CA ASP A 320 -23.50 -17.70 8.77
C ASP A 320 -22.91 -18.32 10.04
N LEU A 321 -21.60 -18.18 10.25
CA LEU A 321 -20.94 -18.69 11.44
C LEU A 321 -21.38 -17.94 12.70
N VAL A 322 -21.46 -16.61 12.64
CA VAL A 322 -21.95 -15.77 13.75
C VAL A 322 -23.39 -16.10 14.08
N ALA A 323 -24.27 -16.22 13.08
CA ALA A 323 -25.67 -16.60 13.26
C ALA A 323 -25.83 -17.99 13.89
N ALA A 324 -24.97 -18.95 13.52
CA ALA A 324 -24.99 -20.29 14.07
C ALA A 324 -24.33 -20.39 15.47
N GLY A 325 -23.44 -19.48 15.83
CA GLY A 325 -22.74 -19.43 17.11
C GLY A 325 -21.61 -20.45 17.27
N SER A 326 -21.50 -21.45 16.38
CA SER A 326 -20.41 -22.42 16.37
C SER A 326 -20.27 -23.13 15.02
N MET A 327 -19.08 -23.69 14.77
CA MET A 327 -18.83 -24.46 13.55
C MET A 327 -19.73 -25.70 13.44
N ASN A 328 -19.98 -26.37 14.55
CA ASN A 328 -20.86 -27.55 14.57
C ASN A 328 -22.32 -27.19 14.24
N ALA A 329 -22.82 -26.08 14.79
CA ALA A 329 -24.16 -25.60 14.48
C ALA A 329 -24.27 -25.15 13.02
N ALA A 330 -23.23 -24.47 12.48
CA ALA A 330 -23.17 -24.10 11.07
C ALA A 330 -23.16 -25.31 10.13
N LYS A 331 -22.45 -26.38 10.49
CA LYS A 331 -22.50 -27.68 9.78
C LYS A 331 -23.90 -28.32 9.82
N ALA A 332 -24.50 -28.36 10.97
CA ALA A 332 -25.88 -28.91 11.14
C ALA A 332 -26.89 -28.10 10.32
N ALA A 333 -26.70 -26.79 10.16
CA ALA A 333 -27.52 -25.92 9.35
C ALA A 333 -27.20 -25.97 7.84
N GLY A 334 -26.23 -26.81 7.40
CA GLY A 334 -25.84 -26.93 6.01
C GLY A 334 -25.12 -25.68 5.44
N LYS A 335 -24.53 -24.85 6.29
CA LYS A 335 -23.85 -23.58 5.93
C LYS A 335 -22.36 -23.75 5.64
N VAL A 336 -21.80 -24.92 5.98
CA VAL A 336 -20.39 -25.23 5.69
C VAL A 336 -20.30 -25.94 4.34
N ARG A 337 -19.41 -25.45 3.52
CA ARG A 337 -19.16 -25.96 2.16
C ARG A 337 -17.80 -26.61 2.06
#